data_46f1341aef844486d99252d6e7fdbb15
#
_entry.id   46f1341aef844486d99252d6e7fdbb15
#
_cell.length_a   1.000
_cell.length_b   1.000
_cell.length_c   1.000
_cell.angle_alpha   90.00
_cell.angle_beta   90.00
_cell.angle_gamma   90.00
#
_symmetry.space_group_name_H-M   'P 1'
#
loop_
_entity.id
_entity.type
_entity.pdbx_description
1 polymer ?
#
loop_
_entity_poly.entity_id
_entity_poly.type
_entity_poly.pdbx_seq_one_letter_code
_entity_poly.pdbx_strand_id
1 'polypeptide(L)'
;MTTHASVLLKDYTPPDFLVDRVTLVFDIRPEETRVTSTLTLFKNPDKSKISSVLKMDMGDFRILSVTLDGRNLSAKDYQADGKKFIVPDVPDRFTLETRTLLCPEKNTRLEGLYRSSGIYCTQCEAEGFRNITPFPDRPDVMARYTCTIIADKTTCPVLLSNGNPLEKGDLPDNRHFVTWEDPFKKPCYLFALVAGNLSWIESPFVTRSGNQITLKIFAEPENVDKCHHAMRCLKQAVKWDEER
;
A
#
# COMPACT_ATOMS: atom_id res chain seq x y z
N MET A 1 16.92 -27.76 -6.84
CA MET A 1 16.58 -26.67 -7.77
C MET A 1 15.10 -26.80 -8.06
N THR A 2 14.27 -25.93 -7.51
CA THR A 2 12.85 -25.89 -7.86
C THR A 2 12.73 -25.29 -9.26
N THR A 3 12.36 -26.11 -10.24
CA THR A 3 12.03 -25.63 -11.59
C THR A 3 10.75 -24.78 -11.47
N HIS A 4 10.88 -23.47 -11.60
CA HIS A 4 9.70 -22.61 -11.76
C HIS A 4 8.97 -23.02 -13.04
N ALA A 5 7.69 -23.39 -12.90
CA ALA A 5 6.84 -23.63 -14.08
C ALA A 5 6.74 -22.34 -14.89
N SER A 6 6.90 -22.45 -16.21
CA SER A 6 6.74 -21.30 -17.10
C SER A 6 5.30 -20.80 -17.07
N VAL A 7 5.12 -19.49 -16.85
CA VAL A 7 3.82 -18.83 -16.97
C VAL A 7 3.62 -18.45 -18.44
N LEU A 8 2.57 -18.96 -19.06
CA LEU A 8 2.28 -18.73 -20.48
C LEU A 8 1.09 -17.77 -20.62
N LEU A 9 1.17 -16.86 -21.58
CA LEU A 9 0.10 -15.89 -21.86
C LEU A 9 -1.25 -16.58 -22.17
N LYS A 10 -1.23 -17.74 -22.81
CA LYS A 10 -2.45 -18.53 -23.08
C LYS A 10 -3.17 -19.01 -21.82
N ASP A 11 -2.48 -19.08 -20.68
CA ASP A 11 -3.03 -19.53 -19.40
C ASP A 11 -3.56 -18.34 -18.57
N TYR A 12 -3.48 -17.11 -19.10
CA TYR A 12 -4.02 -15.93 -18.44
C TYR A 12 -5.53 -16.04 -18.27
N THR A 13 -5.99 -15.77 -17.06
CA THR A 13 -7.42 -15.67 -16.73
C THR A 13 -7.68 -14.36 -15.99
N PRO A 14 -8.67 -13.55 -16.41
CA PRO A 14 -9.05 -12.36 -15.67
C PRO A 14 -9.45 -12.70 -14.22
N PRO A 15 -9.21 -11.78 -13.27
CA PRO A 15 -9.64 -11.97 -11.89
C PRO A 15 -11.16 -12.05 -11.78
N ASP A 16 -11.68 -12.83 -10.81
CA ASP A 16 -13.13 -12.92 -10.57
C ASP A 16 -13.69 -11.64 -9.94
N PHE A 17 -12.89 -10.98 -9.11
CA PHE A 17 -13.25 -9.75 -8.43
C PHE A 17 -12.23 -8.67 -8.71
N LEU A 18 -12.71 -7.43 -8.84
CA LEU A 18 -11.92 -6.22 -8.96
C LEU A 18 -12.07 -5.39 -7.68
N VAL A 19 -11.09 -4.52 -7.42
CA VAL A 19 -11.09 -3.58 -6.30
C VAL A 19 -11.29 -2.16 -6.85
N ASP A 20 -12.30 -1.46 -6.37
CA ASP A 20 -12.53 -0.06 -6.73
C ASP A 20 -11.71 0.90 -5.85
N ARG A 21 -11.75 0.66 -4.53
CA ARG A 21 -11.10 1.49 -3.53
C ARG A 21 -10.41 0.65 -2.46
N VAL A 22 -9.25 1.11 -2.08
CA VAL A 22 -8.44 0.60 -0.96
C VAL A 22 -8.28 1.72 0.06
N THR A 23 -8.74 1.52 1.28
CA THR A 23 -8.51 2.43 2.41
C THR A 23 -7.64 1.70 3.43
N LEU A 24 -6.48 2.26 3.73
CA LEU A 24 -5.51 1.69 4.66
C LEU A 24 -5.30 2.63 5.84
N VAL A 25 -5.24 2.07 7.04
CA VAL A 25 -4.80 2.78 8.25
C VAL A 25 -3.65 1.98 8.86
N PHE A 26 -2.48 2.57 8.92
CA PHE A 26 -1.30 2.02 9.57
C PHE A 26 -1.11 2.68 10.93
N ASP A 27 -1.30 1.93 12.01
CA ASP A 27 -0.96 2.32 13.37
C ASP A 27 0.43 1.75 13.71
N ILE A 28 1.48 2.53 13.43
CA ILE A 28 2.89 2.13 13.64
C ILE A 28 3.25 2.33 15.11
N ARG A 29 3.72 1.26 15.74
CA ARG A 29 4.23 1.23 17.12
C ARG A 29 5.59 0.52 17.18
N PRO A 30 6.38 0.68 18.25
CA PRO A 30 7.76 0.19 18.28
C PRO A 30 7.94 -1.29 17.96
N GLU A 31 7.06 -2.17 18.42
CA GLU A 31 7.21 -3.62 18.22
C GLU A 31 6.23 -4.20 17.21
N GLU A 32 5.16 -3.49 16.92
CA GLU A 32 4.08 -3.97 16.06
C GLU A 32 3.47 -2.83 15.26
N THR A 33 2.95 -3.16 14.09
CA THR A 33 2.12 -2.26 13.29
C THR A 33 0.77 -2.92 13.06
N ARG A 34 -0.30 -2.22 13.43
CA ARG A 34 -1.67 -2.64 13.11
C ARG A 34 -2.10 -2.00 11.82
N VAL A 35 -2.58 -2.83 10.89
CA VAL A 35 -3.11 -2.34 9.62
C VAL A 35 -4.59 -2.67 9.56
N THR A 36 -5.39 -1.63 9.38
CA THR A 36 -6.80 -1.78 8.98
C THR A 36 -6.89 -1.55 7.49
N SER A 37 -7.35 -2.54 6.76
CA SER A 37 -7.56 -2.51 5.31
C SER A 37 -9.04 -2.64 5.02
N THR A 38 -9.64 -1.65 4.36
CA THR A 38 -11.02 -1.67 3.89
C THR A 38 -11.02 -1.65 2.37
N LEU A 39 -11.51 -2.72 1.77
CA LEU A 39 -11.58 -2.92 0.33
C LEU A 39 -13.03 -2.83 -0.14
N THR A 40 -13.30 -2.03 -1.17
CA THR A 40 -14.56 -2.10 -1.91
C THR A 40 -14.35 -2.98 -3.13
N LEU A 41 -14.97 -4.16 -3.13
CA LEU A 41 -14.83 -5.16 -4.19
C LEU A 41 -16.12 -5.33 -4.98
N PHE A 42 -15.97 -5.78 -6.23
CA PHE A 42 -17.10 -6.11 -7.09
C PHE A 42 -16.69 -7.19 -8.09
N LYS A 43 -17.68 -7.98 -8.55
CA LYS A 43 -17.47 -8.97 -9.59
C LYS A 43 -16.97 -8.32 -10.89
N ASN A 44 -16.00 -8.95 -11.53
CA ASN A 44 -15.44 -8.47 -12.78
C ASN A 44 -16.49 -8.56 -13.91
N PRO A 45 -16.97 -7.43 -14.47
CA PRO A 45 -17.99 -7.43 -15.50
C PRO A 45 -17.54 -8.08 -16.82
N ASP A 46 -16.23 -8.14 -17.06
CA ASP A 46 -15.66 -8.69 -18.31
C ASP A 46 -15.51 -10.22 -18.27
N LYS A 47 -15.93 -10.86 -17.17
CA LYS A 47 -15.84 -12.31 -16.99
C LYS A 47 -17.22 -12.97 -17.00
N SER A 48 -17.45 -13.89 -17.93
CA SER A 48 -18.76 -14.53 -18.15
C SER A 48 -19.17 -15.54 -17.06
N LYS A 49 -18.19 -16.15 -16.39
CA LYS A 49 -18.40 -17.10 -15.28
C LYS A 49 -17.57 -16.65 -14.09
N ILE A 50 -18.24 -16.18 -13.05
CA ILE A 50 -17.61 -15.68 -11.83
C ILE A 50 -18.00 -16.58 -10.67
N SER A 51 -17.02 -16.99 -9.89
CA SER A 51 -17.22 -17.70 -8.63
C SER A 51 -17.83 -16.74 -7.58
N SER A 52 -18.67 -17.23 -6.68
CA SER A 52 -19.04 -16.51 -5.45
C SER A 52 -17.97 -16.60 -4.38
N VAL A 53 -16.83 -17.23 -4.65
CA VAL A 53 -15.73 -17.41 -3.71
C VAL A 53 -14.67 -16.35 -3.98
N LEU A 54 -14.48 -15.45 -3.02
CA LEU A 54 -13.36 -14.49 -3.04
C LEU A 54 -12.07 -15.24 -2.70
N LYS A 55 -11.06 -15.13 -3.57
CA LYS A 55 -9.71 -15.65 -3.35
C LYS A 55 -8.70 -14.51 -3.43
N MET A 56 -7.93 -14.31 -2.39
CA MET A 56 -6.88 -13.31 -2.32
C MET A 56 -5.55 -13.95 -1.91
N ASP A 57 -4.47 -13.27 -2.23
CA ASP A 57 -3.14 -13.62 -1.74
C ASP A 57 -2.95 -13.05 -0.33
N MET A 58 -2.14 -13.72 0.49
CA MET A 58 -1.75 -13.23 1.81
C MET A 58 -0.33 -13.67 2.14
N GLY A 59 0.33 -12.90 3.02
CA GLY A 59 1.62 -13.22 3.58
C GLY A 59 1.52 -13.74 5.01
N ASP A 60 2.69 -13.77 5.67
CA ASP A 60 2.83 -14.24 7.03
C ASP A 60 2.60 -13.10 8.03
N PHE A 61 1.35 -12.85 8.36
CA PHE A 61 0.91 -11.90 9.38
C PHE A 61 -0.26 -12.47 10.17
N ARG A 62 -0.51 -11.91 11.35
CA ARG A 62 -1.65 -12.31 12.17
C ARG A 62 -2.90 -11.52 11.77
N ILE A 63 -4.00 -12.20 11.44
CA ILE A 63 -5.32 -11.60 11.26
C ILE A 63 -5.92 -11.38 12.65
N LEU A 64 -6.35 -10.15 12.93
CA LEU A 64 -7.00 -9.77 14.19
C LEU A 64 -8.52 -9.83 14.07
N SER A 65 -9.07 -9.39 12.94
CA SER A 65 -10.50 -9.43 12.63
C SER A 65 -10.76 -9.38 11.14
N VAL A 66 -11.90 -9.90 10.73
CA VAL A 66 -12.43 -9.84 9.38
C VAL A 66 -13.89 -9.43 9.45
N THR A 67 -14.29 -8.47 8.62
CA THR A 67 -15.67 -7.97 8.55
C THR A 67 -16.11 -7.88 7.09
N LEU A 68 -17.26 -8.47 6.76
CA LEU A 68 -17.89 -8.41 5.45
C LEU A 68 -19.19 -7.62 5.55
N ASP A 69 -19.29 -6.48 4.87
CA ASP A 69 -20.45 -5.56 4.90
C ASP A 69 -20.91 -5.23 6.33
N GLY A 70 -19.96 -4.96 7.24
CA GLY A 70 -20.21 -4.66 8.65
C GLY A 70 -20.47 -5.89 9.53
N ARG A 71 -20.61 -7.10 8.99
CA ARG A 71 -20.77 -8.35 9.74
C ARG A 71 -19.41 -8.95 10.06
N ASN A 72 -19.13 -9.17 11.34
CA ASN A 72 -17.92 -9.89 11.76
C ASN A 72 -17.95 -11.34 11.28
N LEU A 73 -16.86 -11.78 10.67
CA LEU A 73 -16.64 -13.17 10.27
C LEU A 73 -15.86 -13.90 11.38
N SER A 74 -16.29 -15.12 11.68
CA SER A 74 -15.56 -16.05 12.55
C SER A 74 -14.55 -16.86 11.75
N ALA A 75 -13.65 -17.57 12.43
CA ALA A 75 -12.67 -18.45 11.78
C ALA A 75 -13.29 -19.59 10.96
N LYS A 76 -14.62 -19.81 11.05
CA LYS A 76 -15.34 -20.80 10.24
C LYS A 76 -15.87 -20.22 8.93
N ASP A 77 -15.93 -18.88 8.83
CA ASP A 77 -16.53 -18.18 7.69
C ASP A 77 -15.48 -17.87 6.60
N TYR A 78 -14.18 -18.06 6.87
CA TYR A 78 -13.09 -17.86 5.92
C TYR A 78 -11.95 -18.85 6.15
N GLN A 79 -11.06 -18.98 5.18
CA GLN A 79 -9.82 -19.76 5.28
C GLN A 79 -8.62 -18.83 5.11
N ALA A 80 -7.58 -19.03 5.93
CA ALA A 80 -6.32 -18.31 5.86
C ALA A 80 -5.17 -19.28 6.19
N ASP A 81 -4.31 -19.56 5.22
CA ASP A 81 -3.25 -20.58 5.32
C ASP A 81 -1.83 -19.99 5.26
N GLY A 82 -1.71 -18.65 5.31
CA GLY A 82 -0.44 -17.94 5.17
C GLY A 82 -0.01 -17.70 3.71
N LYS A 83 -0.80 -18.15 2.73
CA LYS A 83 -0.59 -17.92 1.30
C LYS A 83 -1.85 -17.41 0.61
N LYS A 84 -2.99 -17.97 1.00
CA LYS A 84 -4.30 -17.63 0.45
C LYS A 84 -5.27 -17.25 1.56
N PHE A 85 -6.08 -16.27 1.25
CA PHE A 85 -7.23 -15.85 2.04
C PHE A 85 -8.48 -16.07 1.20
N ILE A 86 -9.43 -16.88 1.71
CA ILE A 86 -10.60 -17.32 0.94
C ILE A 86 -11.85 -17.05 1.75
N VAL A 87 -12.79 -16.33 1.17
CA VAL A 87 -14.13 -16.09 1.74
C VAL A 87 -15.16 -16.68 0.79
N PRO A 88 -15.93 -17.70 1.21
CA PRO A 88 -17.02 -18.26 0.39
C PRO A 88 -18.25 -17.31 0.38
N ASP A 89 -19.08 -17.48 -0.62
CA ASP A 89 -20.43 -16.89 -0.74
C ASP A 89 -20.47 -15.36 -0.56
N VAL A 90 -19.53 -14.64 -1.21
CA VAL A 90 -19.56 -13.18 -1.20
C VAL A 90 -20.57 -12.62 -2.23
N PRO A 91 -21.18 -11.44 -1.94
CA PRO A 91 -22.07 -10.73 -2.87
C PRO A 91 -21.36 -10.26 -4.15
N ASP A 92 -22.13 -9.74 -5.08
CA ASP A 92 -21.60 -9.19 -6.35
C ASP A 92 -20.80 -7.90 -6.13
N ARG A 93 -21.16 -7.13 -5.10
CA ARG A 93 -20.46 -5.94 -4.61
C ARG A 93 -20.52 -5.93 -3.10
N PHE A 94 -19.38 -5.69 -2.45
CA PHE A 94 -19.28 -5.73 -0.99
C PHE A 94 -18.06 -4.94 -0.51
N THR A 95 -18.05 -4.71 0.80
CA THR A 95 -16.90 -4.15 1.53
C THR A 95 -16.30 -5.23 2.42
N LEU A 96 -15.00 -5.45 2.29
CA LEU A 96 -14.23 -6.33 3.16
C LEU A 96 -13.27 -5.49 4.00
N GLU A 97 -13.42 -5.53 5.33
CA GLU A 97 -12.44 -4.98 6.25
C GLU A 97 -11.63 -6.11 6.88
N THR A 98 -10.32 -5.98 6.86
CA THR A 98 -9.40 -6.85 7.59
C THR A 98 -8.52 -6.02 8.50
N ARG A 99 -8.28 -6.54 9.72
CA ARG A 99 -7.27 -5.98 10.62
C ARG A 99 -6.16 -6.99 10.78
N THR A 100 -4.95 -6.55 10.47
CA THR A 100 -3.75 -7.40 10.53
C THR A 100 -2.71 -6.81 11.48
N LEU A 101 -1.86 -7.67 11.99
CA LEU A 101 -0.74 -7.31 12.85
C LEU A 101 0.55 -7.72 12.18
N LEU A 102 1.42 -6.74 11.96
CA LEU A 102 2.74 -6.88 11.37
C LEU A 102 3.83 -6.63 12.41
N CYS A 103 5.01 -7.23 12.21
CA CYS A 103 6.22 -6.96 12.96
C CYS A 103 7.32 -6.47 12.00
N PRO A 104 7.32 -5.18 11.59
CA PRO A 104 8.25 -4.68 10.57
C PRO A 104 9.72 -4.82 10.95
N GLU A 105 10.06 -4.75 12.23
CA GLU A 105 11.42 -4.91 12.74
C GLU A 105 11.96 -6.33 12.56
N LYS A 106 11.07 -7.33 12.49
CA LYS A 106 11.42 -8.74 12.29
C LYS A 106 11.35 -9.16 10.81
N ASN A 107 10.94 -8.25 9.94
CA ASN A 107 10.81 -8.53 8.52
C ASN A 107 12.17 -8.44 7.81
N THR A 108 12.85 -9.58 7.71
CA THR A 108 14.16 -9.70 7.03
C THR A 108 14.02 -10.02 5.55
N ARG A 109 12.82 -10.33 5.05
CA ARG A 109 12.57 -10.55 3.60
C ARG A 109 12.57 -9.25 2.81
N LEU A 110 12.37 -8.11 3.48
CA LEU A 110 12.29 -6.78 2.87
C LEU A 110 11.17 -6.67 1.83
N GLU A 111 10.07 -7.37 2.07
CA GLU A 111 8.85 -7.35 1.27
C GLU A 111 7.66 -6.92 2.12
N GLY A 112 6.76 -6.12 1.57
CA GLY A 112 5.69 -5.47 2.32
C GLY A 112 6.26 -4.35 3.20
N LEU A 113 5.79 -4.20 4.43
CA LEU A 113 6.28 -3.20 5.39
C LEU A 113 7.44 -3.77 6.21
N TYR A 114 8.57 -3.07 6.22
CA TYR A 114 9.75 -3.41 7.04
C TYR A 114 10.39 -2.17 7.65
N ARG A 115 11.33 -2.36 8.55
CA ARG A 115 12.12 -1.27 9.16
C ARG A 115 13.59 -1.44 8.81
N SER A 116 14.20 -0.36 8.31
CA SER A 116 15.62 -0.28 7.99
C SER A 116 16.20 1.02 8.51
N SER A 117 17.30 0.97 9.28
CA SER A 117 18.00 2.13 9.83
C SER A 117 17.06 3.12 10.56
N GLY A 118 16.06 2.61 11.26
CA GLY A 118 15.08 3.44 11.99
C GLY A 118 13.91 3.95 11.17
N ILE A 119 13.90 3.74 9.86
CA ILE A 119 12.85 4.17 8.93
C ILE A 119 11.95 2.97 8.61
N TYR A 120 10.65 3.16 8.70
CA TYR A 120 9.65 2.22 8.16
C TYR A 120 9.42 2.52 6.69
N CYS A 121 9.50 1.51 5.85
CA CYS A 121 9.26 1.63 4.42
C CYS A 121 8.62 0.36 3.85
N THR A 122 8.00 0.51 2.69
CA THR A 122 7.38 -0.61 1.99
C THR A 122 8.15 -0.96 0.73
N GLN A 123 8.22 -2.25 0.41
CA GLN A 123 8.58 -2.78 -0.89
C GLN A 123 7.47 -3.72 -1.35
N CYS A 124 6.71 -3.30 -2.36
CA CYS A 124 5.54 -4.03 -2.83
C CYS A 124 5.73 -4.67 -4.22
N GLU A 125 6.73 -4.23 -4.98
CA GLU A 125 7.05 -4.84 -6.28
C GLU A 125 7.91 -6.11 -6.09
N ALA A 126 7.57 -7.24 -6.73
CA ALA A 126 6.43 -7.44 -7.62
C ALA A 126 5.16 -7.92 -6.88
N GLU A 127 5.26 -8.64 -5.77
CA GLU A 127 4.17 -9.31 -5.03
C GLU A 127 4.27 -9.09 -3.51
N GLY A 128 4.79 -7.94 -3.09
CA GLY A 128 5.02 -7.60 -1.68
C GLY A 128 3.79 -7.07 -0.94
N PHE A 129 2.78 -6.54 -1.64
CA PHE A 129 1.61 -5.95 -1.00
C PHE A 129 0.81 -6.96 -0.18
N ARG A 130 0.77 -8.23 -0.60
CA ARG A 130 0.16 -9.35 0.13
C ARG A 130 0.76 -9.60 1.51
N ASN A 131 1.95 -9.07 1.81
CA ASN A 131 2.59 -9.15 3.12
C ASN A 131 2.12 -8.05 4.09
N ILE A 132 1.22 -7.16 3.65
CA ILE A 132 0.62 -6.09 4.47
C ILE A 132 -0.80 -6.48 4.89
N THR A 133 -1.60 -6.93 3.94
CA THR A 133 -3.02 -7.29 4.11
C THR A 133 -3.41 -8.30 3.03
N PRO A 134 -4.46 -9.12 3.24
CA PRO A 134 -5.00 -9.94 2.15
C PRO A 134 -5.42 -9.05 0.97
N PHE A 135 -5.00 -9.41 -0.24
CA PHE A 135 -5.29 -8.64 -1.44
C PHE A 135 -5.24 -9.53 -2.71
N PRO A 136 -6.02 -9.22 -3.77
CA PRO A 136 -5.78 -9.79 -5.09
C PRO A 136 -4.52 -9.15 -5.68
N ASP A 137 -3.35 -9.66 -5.28
CA ASP A 137 -2.03 -9.08 -5.55
C ASP A 137 -1.57 -9.39 -6.97
N ARG A 138 -2.18 -8.67 -7.92
CA ARG A 138 -2.05 -8.82 -9.36
C ARG A 138 -1.94 -7.45 -10.04
N PRO A 139 -1.14 -7.30 -11.10
CA PRO A 139 -0.97 -6.02 -11.79
C PRO A 139 -2.23 -5.58 -12.57
N ASP A 140 -3.13 -6.49 -12.89
CA ASP A 140 -4.39 -6.23 -13.59
C ASP A 140 -5.56 -5.85 -12.66
N VAL A 141 -5.34 -5.84 -11.33
CA VAL A 141 -6.28 -5.33 -10.33
C VAL A 141 -5.85 -3.92 -9.91
N MET A 142 -6.49 -2.91 -10.51
CA MET A 142 -6.18 -1.51 -10.29
C MET A 142 -7.24 -0.83 -9.43
N ALA A 143 -6.82 -0.11 -8.40
CA ALA A 143 -7.69 0.56 -7.43
C ALA A 143 -7.21 1.99 -7.10
N ARG A 144 -8.10 2.81 -6.51
CA ARG A 144 -7.75 4.08 -5.86
C ARG A 144 -7.37 3.82 -4.42
N TYR A 145 -6.39 4.59 -3.91
CA TYR A 145 -5.86 4.38 -2.58
C TYR A 145 -6.04 5.61 -1.69
N THR A 146 -6.47 5.35 -0.46
CA THR A 146 -6.38 6.29 0.66
C THR A 146 -5.56 5.62 1.75
N CYS A 147 -4.52 6.30 2.24
CA CYS A 147 -3.60 5.76 3.24
C CYS A 147 -3.46 6.74 4.40
N THR A 148 -3.87 6.34 5.60
CA THR A 148 -3.60 7.06 6.85
C THR A 148 -2.46 6.38 7.58
N ILE A 149 -1.44 7.15 7.93
CA ILE A 149 -0.28 6.69 8.69
C ILE A 149 -0.31 7.38 10.05
N ILE A 150 -0.27 6.61 11.13
CA ILE A 150 -0.25 7.08 12.51
C ILE A 150 1.05 6.61 13.16
N ALA A 151 1.85 7.53 13.71
CA ALA A 151 3.12 7.19 14.36
C ALA A 151 3.48 8.16 15.49
N ASP A 152 4.52 7.85 16.24
CA ASP A 152 5.12 8.74 17.22
C ASP A 152 5.88 9.88 16.53
N LYS A 153 5.67 11.13 16.99
CA LYS A 153 6.26 12.33 16.39
C LYS A 153 7.78 12.40 16.52
N THR A 154 8.34 11.83 17.57
CA THR A 154 9.78 11.92 17.84
C THR A 154 10.54 10.97 16.93
N THR A 155 10.06 9.75 16.75
CA THR A 155 10.73 8.73 15.96
C THR A 155 10.37 8.77 14.47
N CYS A 156 9.17 9.22 14.14
CA CYS A 156 8.66 9.32 12.78
C CYS A 156 8.03 10.69 12.51
N PRO A 157 8.80 11.78 12.51
CA PRO A 157 8.28 13.13 12.25
C PRO A 157 7.77 13.31 10.80
N VAL A 158 8.21 12.46 9.87
CA VAL A 158 7.79 12.47 8.46
C VAL A 158 7.02 11.21 8.15
N LEU A 159 5.81 11.37 7.56
CA LEU A 159 4.90 10.31 7.15
C LEU A 159 4.52 10.53 5.68
N LEU A 160 4.93 9.64 4.78
CA LEU A 160 4.75 9.78 3.33
C LEU A 160 4.03 8.56 2.75
N SER A 161 3.19 8.81 1.74
CA SER A 161 2.58 7.77 0.89
C SER A 161 2.36 8.32 -0.51
N ASN A 162 1.75 7.50 -1.40
CA ASN A 162 1.38 7.90 -2.75
C ASN A 162 0.29 8.98 -2.75
N GLY A 163 0.30 9.82 -3.78
CA GLY A 163 -0.71 10.83 -4.02
C GLY A 163 -0.45 12.15 -3.30
N ASN A 164 -1.52 12.78 -2.82
CA ASN A 164 -1.47 14.08 -2.16
C ASN A 164 -1.90 13.98 -0.69
N PRO A 165 -1.30 14.79 0.20
CA PRO A 165 -1.75 14.85 1.59
C PRO A 165 -3.15 15.49 1.64
N LEU A 166 -4.11 14.77 2.23
CA LEU A 166 -5.49 15.20 2.39
C LEU A 166 -5.73 15.83 3.76
N GLU A 167 -5.21 15.19 4.80
CA GLU A 167 -5.41 15.59 6.18
C GLU A 167 -4.19 15.23 7.03
N LYS A 168 -3.92 16.03 8.06
CA LYS A 168 -2.92 15.73 9.09
C LYS A 168 -3.37 16.29 10.43
N GLY A 169 -2.91 15.69 11.51
CA GLY A 169 -3.26 16.16 12.86
C GLY A 169 -2.47 15.48 13.95
N ASP A 170 -2.63 16.03 15.13
CA ASP A 170 -2.02 15.55 16.35
C ASP A 170 -2.97 14.59 17.08
N LEU A 171 -2.41 13.61 17.74
CA LEU A 171 -3.10 12.63 18.56
C LEU A 171 -2.50 12.62 19.97
N PRO A 172 -3.20 12.08 20.97
CA PRO A 172 -2.62 11.86 22.30
C PRO A 172 -1.31 11.06 22.24
N ASP A 173 -0.57 11.05 23.35
CA ASP A 173 0.65 10.25 23.55
C ASP A 173 1.77 10.58 22.55
N ASN A 174 1.95 11.86 22.25
CA ASN A 174 2.98 12.36 21.32
C ASN A 174 2.89 11.72 19.91
N ARG A 175 1.69 11.36 19.49
CA ARG A 175 1.46 10.77 18.17
C ARG A 175 0.86 11.79 17.20
N HIS A 176 0.96 11.50 15.92
CA HIS A 176 0.35 12.27 14.84
C HIS A 176 -0.07 11.35 13.69
N PHE A 177 -0.83 11.93 12.77
CA PHE A 177 -1.22 11.22 11.56
C PHE A 177 -1.13 12.11 10.32
N VAL A 178 -0.98 11.47 9.18
CA VAL A 178 -1.18 12.06 7.85
C VAL A 178 -2.00 11.10 7.03
N THR A 179 -3.03 11.60 6.37
CA THR A 179 -3.84 10.87 5.38
C THR A 179 -3.45 11.32 3.98
N TRP A 180 -3.16 10.37 3.12
CA TRP A 180 -2.81 10.55 1.71
C TRP A 180 -3.90 9.99 0.83
N GLU A 181 -4.21 10.65 -0.27
CA GLU A 181 -5.12 10.15 -1.30
C GLU A 181 -4.42 10.13 -2.65
N ASP A 182 -4.42 8.94 -3.26
CA ASP A 182 -4.03 8.77 -4.66
C ASP A 182 -5.31 8.53 -5.49
N PRO A 183 -5.77 9.56 -6.23
CA PRO A 183 -7.05 9.51 -6.93
C PRO A 183 -7.01 8.66 -8.21
N PHE A 184 -5.83 8.32 -8.70
CA PHE A 184 -5.66 7.53 -9.91
C PHE A 184 -5.59 6.03 -9.58
N LYS A 185 -6.23 5.22 -10.42
CA LYS A 185 -6.15 3.77 -10.27
C LYS A 185 -4.73 3.29 -10.55
N LYS A 186 -4.18 2.52 -9.62
CA LYS A 186 -2.87 1.88 -9.76
C LYS A 186 -2.91 0.45 -9.24
N PRO A 187 -2.03 -0.44 -9.74
CA PRO A 187 -1.84 -1.77 -9.16
C PRO A 187 -1.17 -1.66 -7.79
N CYS A 188 -1.37 -2.66 -6.95
CA CYS A 188 -0.89 -2.66 -5.56
C CYS A 188 0.64 -2.70 -5.44
N TYR A 189 1.37 -3.18 -6.44
CA TYR A 189 2.83 -3.19 -6.41
C TYR A 189 3.45 -1.77 -6.42
N LEU A 190 2.69 -0.74 -6.83
CA LEU A 190 3.13 0.66 -6.78
C LEU A 190 2.79 1.35 -5.44
N PHE A 191 2.14 0.65 -4.51
CA PHE A 191 1.88 1.21 -3.19
C PHE A 191 3.20 1.48 -2.45
N ALA A 192 3.32 2.68 -1.89
CA ALA A 192 4.47 3.10 -1.11
C ALA A 192 4.06 3.80 0.19
N LEU A 193 4.78 3.50 1.26
CA LEU A 193 4.72 4.16 2.56
C LEU A 193 6.15 4.35 3.08
N VAL A 194 6.44 5.54 3.58
CA VAL A 194 7.69 5.81 4.31
C VAL A 194 7.36 6.60 5.58
N ALA A 195 7.87 6.16 6.73
CA ALA A 195 7.71 6.85 8.01
C ALA A 195 9.03 6.81 8.79
N GLY A 196 9.52 7.98 9.21
CA GLY A 196 10.79 8.03 9.92
C GLY A 196 11.32 9.45 10.13
N ASN A 197 12.53 9.54 10.69
CA ASN A 197 13.26 10.78 10.85
C ASN A 197 13.97 11.12 9.53
N LEU A 198 13.32 11.93 8.70
CA LEU A 198 13.83 12.37 7.40
C LEU A 198 13.96 13.87 7.34
N SER A 199 14.96 14.34 6.61
CA SER A 199 15.13 15.71 6.14
C SER A 199 14.82 15.79 4.64
N TRP A 200 14.65 17.00 4.09
CA TRP A 200 14.38 17.15 2.66
C TRP A 200 15.02 18.39 2.08
N ILE A 201 15.26 18.33 0.77
CA ILE A 201 15.47 19.50 -0.06
C ILE A 201 14.22 19.73 -0.91
N GLU A 202 13.92 20.97 -1.21
CA GLU A 202 12.81 21.31 -2.08
C GLU A 202 13.20 22.33 -3.14
N SER A 203 12.45 22.33 -4.23
CA SER A 203 12.65 23.29 -5.32
C SER A 203 11.34 23.53 -6.06
N PRO A 204 11.03 24.78 -6.44
CA PRO A 204 9.90 25.08 -7.30
C PRO A 204 10.13 24.54 -8.71
N PHE A 205 9.04 24.17 -9.34
CA PHE A 205 9.00 23.77 -10.75
C PHE A 205 7.70 24.28 -11.37
N VAL A 206 7.79 24.78 -12.60
CA VAL A 206 6.62 25.21 -13.38
C VAL A 206 6.33 24.14 -14.43
N THR A 207 5.15 23.53 -14.35
CA THR A 207 4.70 22.53 -15.32
C THR A 207 4.45 23.13 -16.69
N ARG A 208 4.38 22.29 -17.73
CA ARG A 208 4.02 22.73 -19.09
C ARG A 208 2.65 23.42 -19.16
N SER A 209 1.72 23.05 -18.28
CA SER A 209 0.40 23.69 -18.15
C SER A 209 0.44 25.05 -17.41
N GLY A 210 1.61 25.47 -16.92
CA GLY A 210 1.80 26.73 -16.20
C GLY A 210 1.54 26.64 -14.69
N ASN A 211 1.24 25.46 -14.15
CA ASN A 211 1.04 25.27 -12.72
C ASN A 211 2.39 25.30 -11.97
N GLN A 212 2.41 25.99 -10.83
CA GLN A 212 3.56 25.95 -9.93
C GLN A 212 3.42 24.76 -8.98
N ILE A 213 4.42 23.90 -8.96
CA ILE A 213 4.51 22.76 -8.03
C ILE A 213 5.81 22.82 -7.24
N THR A 214 5.85 22.14 -6.12
CA THR A 214 7.05 21.97 -5.30
C THR A 214 7.55 20.54 -5.41
N LEU A 215 8.76 20.36 -5.92
CA LEU A 215 9.46 19.08 -5.91
C LEU A 215 10.20 18.93 -4.59
N LYS A 216 10.08 17.76 -3.95
CA LYS A 216 10.77 17.43 -2.69
C LYS A 216 11.50 16.11 -2.80
N ILE A 217 12.70 16.05 -2.23
CA ILE A 217 13.46 14.81 -2.08
C ILE A 217 13.76 14.65 -0.60
N PHE A 218 13.33 13.52 -0.05
CA PHE A 218 13.52 13.15 1.34
C PHE A 218 14.67 12.15 1.45
N ALA A 219 15.50 12.33 2.47
CA ALA A 219 16.61 11.42 2.80
C ALA A 219 16.86 11.48 4.31
N GLU A 220 17.68 10.56 4.82
CA GLU A 220 18.20 10.68 6.19
C GLU A 220 18.95 12.00 6.35
N PRO A 221 18.94 12.60 7.57
CA PRO A 221 19.53 13.93 7.82
C PRO A 221 20.98 14.05 7.34
N GLU A 222 21.79 13.01 7.51
CA GLU A 222 23.20 12.97 7.09
C GLU A 222 23.41 12.80 5.58
N ASN A 223 22.36 12.49 4.84
CA ASN A 223 22.42 12.24 3.39
C ASN A 223 21.71 13.32 2.56
N VAL A 224 20.93 14.21 3.19
CA VAL A 224 20.11 15.20 2.46
C VAL A 224 20.94 16.13 1.56
N ASP A 225 22.14 16.53 1.99
CA ASP A 225 23.02 17.40 1.20
C ASP A 225 23.54 16.73 -0.09
N LYS A 226 23.50 15.40 -0.16
CA LYS A 226 23.89 14.63 -1.36
C LYS A 226 22.79 14.64 -2.43
N CYS A 227 21.57 15.10 -2.10
CA CYS A 227 20.40 15.00 -2.97
C CYS A 227 20.32 16.09 -4.07
N HIS A 228 21.25 17.04 -4.13
CA HIS A 228 21.22 18.13 -5.13
C HIS A 228 21.30 17.60 -6.58
N HIS A 229 22.08 16.56 -6.83
CA HIS A 229 22.14 15.94 -8.15
C HIS A 229 20.78 15.30 -8.49
N ALA A 230 20.20 14.56 -7.56
CA ALA A 230 18.89 13.93 -7.74
C ALA A 230 17.79 14.96 -8.04
N MET A 231 17.82 16.14 -7.39
CA MET A 231 16.86 17.22 -7.69
C MET A 231 17.00 17.75 -9.13
N ARG A 232 18.23 17.87 -9.65
CA ARG A 232 18.42 18.25 -11.06
C ARG A 232 17.86 17.18 -12.01
N CYS A 233 18.14 15.91 -11.72
CA CYS A 233 17.60 14.79 -12.50
C CYS A 233 16.07 14.73 -12.45
N LEU A 234 15.48 14.94 -11.26
CA LEU A 234 14.03 14.95 -11.09
C LEU A 234 13.36 16.02 -11.97
N LYS A 235 13.91 17.25 -11.98
CA LYS A 235 13.41 18.32 -12.85
C LYS A 235 13.49 17.97 -14.34
N GLN A 236 14.59 17.32 -14.75
CA GLN A 236 14.73 16.88 -16.14
C GLN A 236 13.75 15.78 -16.50
N ALA A 237 13.53 14.81 -15.59
CA ALA A 237 12.59 13.72 -15.78
C ALA A 237 11.15 14.23 -15.90
N VAL A 238 10.71 15.09 -14.99
CA VAL A 238 9.35 15.70 -15.07
C VAL A 238 9.16 16.45 -16.39
N LYS A 239 10.15 17.27 -16.79
CA LYS A 239 10.09 17.98 -18.07
C LYS A 239 9.98 17.02 -19.24
N TRP A 240 10.76 15.94 -19.24
CA TRP A 240 10.75 14.94 -20.32
C TRP A 240 9.38 14.24 -20.42
N ASP A 241 8.79 13.86 -19.27
CA ASP A 241 7.48 13.21 -19.21
C ASP A 241 6.35 14.14 -19.75
N GLU A 242 6.45 15.44 -19.47
CA GLU A 242 5.47 16.42 -19.96
C GLU A 242 5.58 16.71 -21.47
N GLU A 243 6.72 16.42 -22.09
CA GLU A 243 6.98 16.66 -23.52
C GLU A 243 6.60 15.46 -24.39
N ARG A 244 6.37 14.26 -23.80
CA ARG A 244 6.08 12.99 -24.51
C ARG A 244 4.64 12.58 -24.43
#